data_508a2440c87a3b51aa220d5c9a78cd15
#
_entry.id   508a2440c87a3b51aa220d5c9a78cd15
#
_cell.length_a   1.000
_cell.length_b   1.000
_cell.length_c   1.000
_cell.angle_alpha   90.00
_cell.angle_beta   90.00
_cell.angle_gamma   90.00
#
_symmetry.space_group_name_H-M   'P 1'
#
loop_
_entity.id
_entity.type
_entity.pdbx_description
1 polymer ?
#
loop_
_entity_poly.entity_id
_entity_poly.type
_entity_poly.pdbx_seq_one_letter_code
_entity_poly.pdbx_strand_id
1 'polypeptide(L)'
;MRLRRSFFAIPQSLPNIYPYLMTISGEGVIAKRRGSACLIGYLPAPVEEAGAFDELAELEKMADEYNHFKKEDSEQAEALEQKILELAHNTKLDESIPYENTNPFSEYLAKLHEYMEELQDSEIHTGLHVLGEAPQGETLINEIMHLLRLSNGSVPSLYNLWAEKSGLNFEEAEKNPSNLYEELNLTGGEALRLIRSESRKFIAAIAAENFTETAAAKAAQLPEVLNGPAAWQEKILSLADYIIKEIYPRLMGTTDEMEHTLAALSGRYVPPGPSGSPSAGGVDLLPSGRNFYGVDPRALPSQAGWIAGMKLGDRMIERYISDEGKYPENIGMVLWSGPNMRSSGQDIAEFLYLLGVKPVWQKGSLRVTGLEVIPLHELKRPRI
;
A
#
# COMPACT_ATOMS: atom_id res chain seq x y z
N MET A 1 -39.34 1.79 23.95
CA MET A 1 -38.25 2.55 24.59
C MET A 1 -37.56 1.81 25.77
N ARG A 2 -37.94 0.60 26.12
CA ARG A 2 -37.36 -0.17 27.25
C ARG A 2 -36.27 -1.20 26.86
N LEU A 3 -36.09 -1.53 25.59
CA LEU A 3 -35.06 -2.53 25.13
C LEU A 3 -33.65 -1.97 24.94
N ARG A 4 -33.48 -0.66 24.90
CA ARG A 4 -32.15 -0.05 24.74
C ARG A 4 -31.33 0.05 26.05
N ARG A 5 -31.91 -0.20 27.22
CA ARG A 5 -31.20 -0.16 28.52
C ARG A 5 -30.57 -1.50 28.91
N SER A 6 -31.03 -2.61 28.36
CA SER A 6 -30.59 -3.93 28.81
C SER A 6 -29.26 -4.39 28.18
N PHE A 7 -28.96 -3.97 26.98
CA PHE A 7 -27.71 -4.44 26.29
C PHE A 7 -26.44 -3.79 26.84
N PHE A 8 -26.56 -2.58 27.41
CA PHE A 8 -25.45 -1.85 28.03
C PHE A 8 -25.47 -1.84 29.56
N ALA A 9 -26.47 -2.49 30.14
CA ALA A 9 -26.65 -2.52 31.59
C ALA A 9 -26.26 -3.84 32.26
N ILE A 10 -25.82 -4.80 31.44
CA ILE A 10 -25.22 -6.03 31.99
C ILE A 10 -23.73 -5.82 31.98
N PRO A 11 -23.32 -5.55 33.06
CA PRO A 11 -22.39 -5.19 33.63
C PRO A 11 -21.19 -5.49 33.96
N GLN A 12 -20.72 -4.90 34.08
CA GLN A 12 -19.85 -4.12 34.87
C GLN A 12 -19.02 -4.88 35.94
N SER A 13 -19.27 -6.13 36.13
CA SER A 13 -18.45 -7.05 36.93
C SER A 13 -17.56 -7.98 36.07
N LEU A 14 -17.82 -8.10 34.78
CA LEU A 14 -17.00 -8.92 33.87
C LEU A 14 -16.22 -8.05 32.88
N PRO A 15 -15.00 -8.46 32.50
CA PRO A 15 -14.23 -7.78 31.49
C PRO A 15 -15.01 -7.72 30.18
N ASN A 16 -15.06 -6.54 29.55
CA ASN A 16 -15.61 -6.35 28.21
C ASN A 16 -14.44 -6.14 27.25
N ILE A 17 -14.26 -7.06 26.33
CA ILE A 17 -13.22 -6.98 25.31
C ILE A 17 -13.84 -6.85 23.92
N TYR A 18 -13.12 -6.19 23.02
CA TYR A 18 -13.55 -5.99 21.64
C TYR A 18 -12.32 -6.15 20.71
N PRO A 19 -12.05 -7.37 20.24
CA PRO A 19 -11.05 -7.57 19.20
C PRO A 19 -11.52 -6.86 17.94
N TYR A 20 -10.67 -6.02 17.36
CA TYR A 20 -11.03 -5.25 16.19
C TYR A 20 -9.81 -4.94 15.32
N LEU A 21 -10.06 -4.77 14.03
CA LEU A 21 -9.03 -4.47 13.05
C LEU A 21 -8.34 -3.14 13.40
N MET A 22 -7.03 -3.16 13.62
CA MET A 22 -6.29 -1.97 14.07
C MET A 22 -6.28 -0.84 13.05
N THR A 23 -6.53 -1.14 11.78
CA THR A 23 -6.60 -0.16 10.68
C THR A 23 -7.90 0.62 10.65
N ILE A 24 -8.95 0.18 11.37
CA ILE A 24 -10.26 0.82 11.43
C ILE A 24 -10.59 1.16 12.89
N SER A 25 -10.54 2.42 13.26
CA SER A 25 -10.68 2.82 14.66
C SER A 25 -12.11 3.18 15.09
N GLY A 26 -13.02 3.43 14.15
CA GLY A 26 -14.33 4.01 14.44
C GLY A 26 -15.19 3.21 15.41
N GLU A 27 -15.45 1.95 15.09
CA GLU A 27 -16.28 1.06 15.90
C GLU A 27 -15.60 0.69 17.21
N GLY A 28 -14.27 0.46 17.18
CA GLY A 28 -13.48 0.22 18.38
C GLY A 28 -13.59 1.36 19.38
N VAL A 29 -13.44 2.60 18.93
CA VAL A 29 -13.60 3.79 19.79
C VAL A 29 -15.02 3.88 20.35
N ILE A 30 -16.05 3.52 19.59
CA ILE A 30 -17.44 3.48 20.08
C ILE A 30 -17.61 2.41 21.15
N ALA A 31 -17.05 1.20 20.95
CA ALA A 31 -17.08 0.12 21.94
C ALA A 31 -16.38 0.54 23.24
N LYS A 32 -15.23 1.17 23.14
CA LYS A 32 -14.49 1.72 24.29
C LYS A 32 -15.30 2.79 25.03
N ARG A 33 -15.88 3.74 24.31
CA ARG A 33 -16.62 4.85 24.89
C ARG A 33 -17.93 4.44 25.52
N ARG A 34 -18.68 3.52 24.87
CA ARG A 34 -20.04 3.15 25.31
C ARG A 34 -20.08 1.90 26.18
N GLY A 35 -19.14 0.98 25.96
CA GLY A 35 -19.09 -0.30 26.65
C GLY A 35 -17.92 -0.45 27.60
N SER A 36 -17.07 0.57 27.76
CA SER A 36 -15.80 0.48 28.52
C SER A 36 -14.96 -0.72 28.09
N ALA A 37 -15.01 -1.07 26.79
CA ALA A 37 -14.33 -2.22 26.26
C ALA A 37 -12.81 -2.00 26.23
N CYS A 38 -12.08 -3.04 26.58
CA CYS A 38 -10.66 -3.15 26.24
C CYS A 38 -10.57 -3.59 24.77
N LEU A 39 -9.96 -2.77 23.93
CA LEU A 39 -9.78 -3.10 22.53
C LEU A 39 -8.54 -3.98 22.39
N ILE A 40 -8.63 -4.97 21.50
CA ILE A 40 -7.48 -5.76 21.08
C ILE A 40 -7.34 -5.55 19.58
N GLY A 41 -6.33 -4.75 19.19
CA GLY A 41 -6.06 -4.50 17.78
C GLY A 41 -5.43 -5.74 17.15
N TYR A 42 -5.96 -6.20 15.99
CA TYR A 42 -5.34 -7.26 15.22
C TYR A 42 -4.97 -6.78 13.82
N LEU A 43 -4.03 -7.48 13.17
CA LEU A 43 -3.56 -7.16 11.84
C LEU A 43 -4.64 -7.40 10.77
N PRO A 44 -4.61 -6.68 9.63
CA PRO A 44 -5.40 -7.05 8.47
C PRO A 44 -4.99 -8.43 7.94
N ALA A 45 -5.81 -8.97 7.03
CA ALA A 45 -5.44 -10.17 6.30
C ALA A 45 -4.11 -9.94 5.55
N PRO A 46 -3.26 -10.97 5.43
CA PRO A 46 -2.03 -10.88 4.65
C PRO A 46 -2.32 -10.44 3.21
N VAL A 47 -1.37 -9.73 2.62
CA VAL A 47 -1.45 -9.25 1.24
C VAL A 47 -0.33 -9.88 0.44
N GLU A 48 -0.63 -10.26 -0.79
CA GLU A 48 0.36 -10.67 -1.78
C GLU A 48 0.02 -10.10 -3.15
N GLU A 49 0.99 -10.07 -4.05
CA GLU A 49 0.74 -9.77 -5.45
C GLU A 49 -0.08 -10.90 -6.07
N ALA A 50 -1.05 -10.56 -6.90
CA ALA A 50 -1.93 -11.55 -7.53
C ALA A 50 -1.17 -12.59 -8.34
N GLY A 51 -0.03 -12.16 -8.92
CA GLY A 51 0.81 -13.02 -9.74
C GLY A 51 0.13 -13.49 -11.03
N ALA A 52 0.84 -14.26 -11.83
CA ALA A 52 0.26 -14.92 -12.98
C ALA A 52 -0.44 -16.21 -12.53
N PHE A 53 -1.78 -16.26 -12.66
CA PHE A 53 -2.48 -17.54 -12.63
C PHE A 53 -2.06 -18.41 -13.82
N ASP A 54 -2.15 -19.73 -13.70
CA ASP A 54 -1.69 -20.66 -14.74
C ASP A 54 -2.20 -20.29 -16.15
N GLU A 55 -3.48 -19.88 -16.26
CA GLU A 55 -4.10 -19.47 -17.52
C GLU A 55 -3.55 -18.14 -18.06
N LEU A 56 -3.20 -17.18 -17.19
CA LEU A 56 -2.59 -15.92 -17.60
C LEU A 56 -1.17 -16.12 -18.10
N ALA A 57 -0.39 -16.99 -17.44
CA ALA A 57 0.95 -17.35 -17.87
C ALA A 57 0.94 -18.10 -19.23
N GLU A 58 -0.08 -18.93 -19.47
CA GLU A 58 -0.26 -19.61 -20.76
C GLU A 58 -0.60 -18.60 -21.85
N LEU A 59 -1.46 -17.62 -21.54
CA LEU A 59 -1.85 -16.57 -22.48
C LEU A 59 -0.68 -15.67 -22.83
N GLU A 60 0.15 -15.28 -21.87
CA GLU A 60 1.38 -14.51 -22.08
C GLU A 60 2.36 -15.25 -23.01
N LYS A 61 2.57 -16.54 -22.77
CA LYS A 61 3.39 -17.37 -23.63
C LYS A 61 2.87 -17.47 -25.06
N MET A 62 1.56 -17.64 -25.24
CA MET A 62 0.93 -17.65 -26.56
C MET A 62 1.06 -16.29 -27.26
N ALA A 63 1.01 -15.18 -26.52
CA ALA A 63 1.22 -13.85 -27.06
C ALA A 63 2.65 -13.66 -27.60
N ASP A 64 3.65 -14.15 -26.86
CA ASP A 64 5.03 -14.14 -27.30
C ASP A 64 5.26 -15.01 -28.55
N GLU A 65 4.68 -16.20 -28.56
CA GLU A 65 4.72 -17.09 -29.73
C GLU A 65 4.05 -16.44 -30.97
N TYR A 66 2.91 -15.77 -30.79
CA TYR A 66 2.24 -15.03 -31.87
C TYR A 66 3.15 -13.93 -32.43
N ASN A 67 3.78 -13.13 -31.57
CA ASN A 67 4.67 -12.07 -32.00
C ASN A 67 5.90 -12.61 -32.77
N HIS A 68 6.34 -13.82 -32.46
CA HIS A 68 7.40 -14.49 -33.20
C HIS A 68 6.91 -14.96 -34.60
N PHE A 69 5.79 -15.69 -34.67
CA PHE A 69 5.29 -16.27 -35.90
C PHE A 69 4.61 -15.28 -36.87
N LYS A 70 4.11 -14.17 -36.36
CA LYS A 70 3.42 -13.13 -37.15
C LYS A 70 4.19 -12.69 -38.41
N LYS A 71 5.54 -12.74 -38.38
CA LYS A 71 6.41 -12.36 -39.51
C LYS A 71 6.86 -13.52 -40.36
N GLU A 72 6.80 -14.74 -39.85
CA GLU A 72 7.42 -15.92 -40.43
C GLU A 72 6.43 -16.94 -41.00
N ASP A 73 5.25 -17.09 -40.34
CA ASP A 73 4.25 -18.08 -40.70
C ASP A 73 2.82 -17.59 -40.36
N SER A 74 2.08 -17.14 -41.37
CA SER A 74 0.74 -16.58 -41.20
C SER A 74 -0.30 -17.63 -40.72
N GLU A 75 -0.15 -18.91 -41.09
CA GLU A 75 -1.09 -19.97 -40.72
C GLU A 75 -0.96 -20.31 -39.23
N GLN A 76 0.27 -20.34 -38.71
CA GLN A 76 0.51 -20.54 -37.28
C GLN A 76 0.07 -19.31 -36.48
N ALA A 77 0.26 -18.10 -36.99
CA ALA A 77 -0.21 -16.89 -36.34
C ALA A 77 -1.74 -16.85 -36.22
N GLU A 78 -2.49 -17.19 -37.28
CA GLU A 78 -3.95 -17.26 -37.24
C GLU A 78 -4.46 -18.33 -36.25
N ALA A 79 -3.79 -19.49 -36.19
CA ALA A 79 -4.14 -20.53 -35.21
C ALA A 79 -3.91 -20.08 -33.75
N LEU A 80 -2.86 -19.27 -33.51
CA LEU A 80 -2.60 -18.67 -32.19
C LEU A 80 -3.60 -17.57 -31.84
N GLU A 81 -4.02 -16.74 -32.81
CA GLU A 81 -5.08 -15.74 -32.60
C GLU A 81 -6.36 -16.40 -32.05
N GLN A 82 -6.80 -17.48 -32.68
CA GLN A 82 -8.02 -18.19 -32.25
C GLN A 82 -7.88 -18.77 -30.83
N LYS A 83 -6.73 -19.34 -30.51
CA LYS A 83 -6.46 -19.89 -29.17
C LYS A 83 -6.40 -18.81 -28.10
N ILE A 84 -5.77 -17.68 -28.40
CA ILE A 84 -5.69 -16.53 -27.51
C ILE A 84 -7.10 -15.99 -27.21
N LEU A 85 -7.93 -15.84 -28.23
CA LEU A 85 -9.32 -15.41 -28.08
C LEU A 85 -10.15 -16.39 -27.25
N GLU A 86 -9.99 -17.70 -27.50
CA GLU A 86 -10.66 -18.74 -26.72
C GLU A 86 -10.25 -18.72 -25.26
N LEU A 87 -8.95 -18.58 -24.98
CA LEU A 87 -8.44 -18.52 -23.62
C LEU A 87 -8.86 -17.21 -22.92
N ALA A 88 -8.83 -16.07 -23.63
CA ALA A 88 -9.34 -14.81 -23.11
C ALA A 88 -10.84 -14.87 -22.76
N HIS A 89 -11.62 -15.59 -23.55
CA HIS A 89 -13.03 -15.83 -23.24
C HIS A 89 -13.22 -16.74 -22.01
N ASN A 90 -12.47 -17.83 -21.93
CA ASN A 90 -12.53 -18.76 -20.80
C ASN A 90 -12.13 -18.10 -19.47
N THR A 91 -11.20 -17.19 -19.51
CA THR A 91 -10.73 -16.39 -18.36
C THR A 91 -11.55 -15.12 -18.12
N LYS A 92 -12.56 -14.83 -18.97
CA LYS A 92 -13.40 -13.62 -18.95
C LYS A 92 -12.64 -12.31 -19.13
N LEU A 93 -11.45 -12.34 -19.67
CA LEU A 93 -10.69 -11.15 -20.00
C LEU A 93 -11.34 -10.36 -21.14
N ASP A 94 -12.07 -11.05 -22.02
CA ASP A 94 -12.84 -10.46 -23.11
C ASP A 94 -14.00 -9.57 -22.61
N GLU A 95 -14.51 -9.77 -21.40
CA GLU A 95 -15.50 -8.86 -20.78
C GLU A 95 -14.88 -7.48 -20.48
N SER A 96 -13.59 -7.44 -20.15
CA SER A 96 -12.86 -6.21 -19.81
C SER A 96 -12.16 -5.59 -21.03
N ILE A 97 -11.57 -6.44 -21.88
CA ILE A 97 -10.87 -6.05 -23.12
C ILE A 97 -11.51 -6.78 -24.31
N PRO A 98 -12.62 -6.26 -24.85
CA PRO A 98 -13.30 -6.90 -25.99
C PRO A 98 -12.46 -6.79 -27.25
N TYR A 99 -12.39 -7.89 -28.03
CA TYR A 99 -11.79 -7.87 -29.36
C TYR A 99 -12.78 -7.35 -30.40
N GLU A 100 -12.43 -6.25 -31.02
CA GLU A 100 -13.17 -5.69 -32.17
C GLU A 100 -12.46 -6.08 -33.45
N ASN A 101 -13.14 -6.83 -34.34
CA ASN A 101 -12.59 -7.27 -35.63
C ASN A 101 -12.19 -6.11 -36.60
N THR A 102 -12.45 -4.86 -36.21
CA THR A 102 -12.05 -3.66 -36.94
C THR A 102 -10.61 -3.25 -36.72
N ASN A 103 -10.02 -3.70 -35.62
CA ASN A 103 -8.65 -3.36 -35.23
C ASN A 103 -7.67 -4.50 -35.51
N PRO A 104 -6.40 -4.21 -35.81
CA PRO A 104 -5.37 -5.25 -35.95
C PRO A 104 -5.28 -6.07 -34.67
N PHE A 105 -5.19 -7.41 -34.77
CA PHE A 105 -5.05 -8.29 -33.62
C PHE A 105 -3.86 -7.94 -32.72
N SER A 106 -2.79 -7.41 -33.30
CA SER A 106 -1.63 -6.93 -32.54
C SER A 106 -1.92 -5.76 -31.59
N GLU A 107 -2.90 -4.93 -31.90
CA GLU A 107 -3.32 -3.84 -31.03
C GLU A 107 -4.18 -4.39 -29.86
N TYR A 108 -5.05 -5.34 -30.13
CA TYR A 108 -5.77 -6.07 -29.10
C TYR A 108 -4.81 -6.80 -28.14
N LEU A 109 -3.82 -7.50 -28.71
CA LEU A 109 -2.83 -8.24 -27.94
C LEU A 109 -2.01 -7.33 -27.01
N ALA A 110 -1.65 -6.13 -27.49
CA ALA A 110 -0.94 -5.15 -26.66
C ALA A 110 -1.80 -4.67 -25.48
N LYS A 111 -3.08 -4.36 -25.71
CA LYS A 111 -4.01 -3.99 -24.63
C LYS A 111 -4.28 -5.12 -23.65
N LEU A 112 -4.42 -6.35 -24.17
CA LEU A 112 -4.60 -7.52 -23.36
C LEU A 112 -3.38 -7.78 -22.46
N HIS A 113 -2.18 -7.63 -23.00
CA HIS A 113 -0.93 -7.76 -22.26
C HIS A 113 -0.82 -6.69 -21.15
N GLU A 114 -1.09 -5.42 -21.46
CA GLU A 114 -1.11 -4.32 -20.48
C GLU A 114 -2.10 -4.60 -19.35
N TYR A 115 -3.30 -5.07 -19.67
CA TYR A 115 -4.31 -5.42 -18.66
C TYR A 115 -3.92 -6.62 -17.80
N MET A 116 -3.30 -7.65 -18.40
CA MET A 116 -2.78 -8.79 -17.65
C MET A 116 -1.66 -8.40 -16.69
N GLU A 117 -0.75 -7.50 -17.11
CA GLU A 117 0.27 -6.93 -16.24
C GLU A 117 -0.34 -6.19 -15.06
N GLU A 118 -1.37 -5.37 -15.29
CA GLU A 118 -2.09 -4.66 -14.23
C GLU A 118 -2.77 -5.62 -13.24
N LEU A 119 -3.36 -6.71 -13.75
CA LEU A 119 -3.95 -7.74 -12.89
C LEU A 119 -2.91 -8.49 -12.06
N GLN A 120 -1.78 -8.86 -12.64
CA GLN A 120 -0.68 -9.54 -11.94
C GLN A 120 -0.05 -8.68 -10.86
N ASP A 121 0.02 -7.37 -11.09
CA ASP A 121 0.55 -6.37 -10.17
C ASP A 121 -0.43 -5.96 -9.08
N SER A 122 -1.70 -6.41 -9.16
CA SER A 122 -2.71 -6.09 -8.16
C SER A 122 -2.43 -6.77 -6.82
N GLU A 123 -2.60 -6.02 -5.73
CA GLU A 123 -2.48 -6.57 -4.37
C GLU A 123 -3.80 -7.26 -3.97
N ILE A 124 -3.74 -8.52 -3.61
CA ILE A 124 -4.88 -9.30 -3.13
C ILE A 124 -4.70 -9.74 -1.70
N HIS A 125 -5.80 -9.80 -0.95
CA HIS A 125 -5.79 -10.39 0.38
C HIS A 125 -5.85 -11.91 0.30
N THR A 126 -4.85 -12.57 0.91
CA THR A 126 -4.78 -14.04 0.96
C THR A 126 -5.25 -14.56 2.29
N GLY A 127 -6.42 -15.19 2.28
CA GLY A 127 -7.01 -15.76 3.48
C GLY A 127 -7.50 -14.73 4.50
N LEU A 128 -7.43 -15.11 5.77
CA LEU A 128 -7.80 -14.30 6.92
C LEU A 128 -6.62 -14.25 7.89
N HIS A 129 -6.52 -13.14 8.63
CA HIS A 129 -5.60 -13.08 9.75
C HIS A 129 -6.04 -14.03 10.86
N VAL A 130 -5.12 -14.82 11.39
CA VAL A 130 -5.35 -15.69 12.53
C VAL A 130 -4.84 -14.99 13.78
N LEU A 131 -5.73 -14.75 14.74
CA LEU A 131 -5.43 -13.99 15.95
C LEU A 131 -4.24 -14.61 16.73
N GLY A 132 -3.20 -13.80 16.92
CA GLY A 132 -2.00 -14.20 17.65
C GLY A 132 -1.00 -15.03 16.85
N GLU A 133 -1.20 -15.20 15.55
CA GLU A 133 -0.23 -15.84 14.66
C GLU A 133 0.58 -14.78 13.92
N ALA A 134 1.90 -14.76 14.16
CA ALA A 134 2.82 -13.91 13.42
C ALA A 134 3.00 -14.44 11.99
N PRO A 135 3.14 -13.56 10.99
CA PRO A 135 3.40 -13.99 9.62
C PRO A 135 4.71 -14.78 9.52
N GLN A 136 4.77 -15.80 8.67
CA GLN A 136 5.92 -16.67 8.49
C GLN A 136 6.18 -16.97 7.01
N GLY A 137 7.41 -17.36 6.68
CA GLY A 137 7.79 -17.77 5.33
C GLY A 137 7.49 -16.70 4.29
N GLU A 138 6.82 -17.06 3.21
CA GLU A 138 6.46 -16.15 2.12
C GLU A 138 5.53 -15.03 2.57
N THR A 139 4.58 -15.31 3.46
CA THR A 139 3.68 -14.31 4.03
C THR A 139 4.46 -13.21 4.79
N LEU A 140 5.52 -13.59 5.51
CA LEU A 140 6.38 -12.61 6.20
C LEU A 140 7.14 -11.73 5.20
N ILE A 141 7.66 -12.31 4.13
CA ILE A 141 8.37 -11.59 3.08
C ILE A 141 7.42 -10.58 2.42
N ASN A 142 6.23 -11.01 2.03
CA ASN A 142 5.21 -10.18 1.42
C ASN A 142 4.78 -9.05 2.34
N GLU A 143 4.56 -9.32 3.63
CA GLU A 143 4.19 -8.32 4.61
C GLU A 143 5.29 -7.25 4.80
N ILE A 144 6.57 -7.65 4.84
CA ILE A 144 7.70 -6.72 4.92
C ILE A 144 7.76 -5.85 3.66
N MET A 145 7.59 -6.43 2.47
CA MET A 145 7.53 -5.68 1.22
C MET A 145 6.38 -4.67 1.23
N HIS A 146 5.20 -5.10 1.65
CA HIS A 146 4.02 -4.25 1.73
C HIS A 146 4.19 -3.09 2.74
N LEU A 147 4.81 -3.33 3.89
CA LEU A 147 5.14 -2.30 4.88
C LEU A 147 6.15 -1.27 4.35
N LEU A 148 7.09 -1.70 3.50
CA LEU A 148 8.17 -0.87 2.97
C LEU A 148 7.90 -0.29 1.58
N ARG A 149 6.75 -0.56 0.97
CA ARG A 149 6.38 0.05 -0.31
C ARG A 149 6.28 1.57 -0.24
N LEU A 150 5.94 2.10 0.93
CA LEU A 150 5.93 3.52 1.24
C LEU A 150 7.04 3.87 2.24
N SER A 151 7.44 5.13 2.25
CA SER A 151 8.41 5.63 3.22
C SER A 151 7.86 5.60 4.63
N ASN A 152 8.68 5.19 5.60
CA ASN A 152 8.36 5.15 7.03
C ASN A 152 9.15 6.25 7.76
N GLY A 153 8.57 7.43 7.85
CA GLY A 153 9.26 8.60 8.40
C GLY A 153 10.48 8.98 7.57
N SER A 154 11.69 8.84 8.15
CA SER A 154 12.95 9.10 7.46
C SER A 154 13.48 7.89 6.67
N VAL A 155 12.87 6.71 6.81
CA VAL A 155 13.26 5.50 6.10
C VAL A 155 12.61 5.53 4.72
N PRO A 156 13.39 5.48 3.63
CA PRO A 156 12.86 5.54 2.27
C PRO A 156 12.05 4.28 1.93
N SER A 157 11.17 4.40 0.93
CA SER A 157 10.50 3.26 0.32
C SER A 157 11.53 2.29 -0.26
N LEU A 158 11.28 0.99 -0.08
CA LEU A 158 12.11 -0.08 -0.65
C LEU A 158 12.18 0.05 -2.16
N TYR A 159 11.05 0.22 -2.84
CA TYR A 159 10.98 0.32 -4.30
C TYR A 159 11.67 1.57 -4.84
N ASN A 160 11.48 2.72 -4.19
CA ASN A 160 12.18 3.95 -4.58
C ASN A 160 13.68 3.83 -4.41
N LEU A 161 14.13 3.10 -3.37
CA LEU A 161 15.56 2.87 -3.15
C LEU A 161 16.16 1.98 -4.24
N TRP A 162 15.45 0.93 -4.67
CA TRP A 162 15.88 0.09 -5.79
C TRP A 162 15.81 0.83 -7.14
N ALA A 163 14.82 1.68 -7.36
CA ALA A 163 14.73 2.53 -8.54
C ALA A 163 15.91 3.52 -8.64
N GLU A 164 16.32 4.10 -7.49
CA GLU A 164 17.49 4.99 -7.41
C GLU A 164 18.77 4.33 -7.94
N LYS A 165 18.97 3.02 -7.71
CA LYS A 165 20.09 2.24 -8.22
C LYS A 165 20.22 2.32 -9.75
N SER A 166 19.10 2.31 -10.44
CA SER A 166 19.02 2.33 -11.91
C SER A 166 18.82 3.73 -12.49
N GLY A 167 18.81 4.77 -11.63
CA GLY A 167 18.49 6.14 -12.06
C GLY A 167 17.03 6.35 -12.47
N LEU A 168 16.14 5.40 -12.15
CA LEU A 168 14.73 5.44 -12.50
C LEU A 168 13.94 6.23 -11.48
N ASN A 169 12.95 7.00 -11.94
CA ASN A 169 11.91 7.56 -11.08
C ASN A 169 10.74 6.56 -10.98
N PHE A 170 10.59 5.93 -9.83
CA PHE A 170 9.58 4.91 -9.60
C PHE A 170 8.15 5.43 -9.84
N GLU A 171 7.80 6.61 -9.30
CA GLU A 171 6.47 7.21 -9.45
C GLU A 171 6.15 7.57 -10.93
N GLU A 172 7.16 7.92 -11.70
CA GLU A 172 6.99 8.23 -13.12
C GLU A 172 6.80 6.96 -13.96
N ALA A 173 7.53 5.90 -13.63
CA ALA A 173 7.36 4.60 -14.27
C ALA A 173 5.96 3.99 -13.98
N GLU A 174 5.46 4.13 -12.74
CA GLU A 174 4.08 3.72 -12.40
C GLU A 174 3.01 4.47 -13.20
N LYS A 175 3.21 5.77 -13.45
CA LYS A 175 2.26 6.57 -14.22
C LYS A 175 2.27 6.27 -15.72
N ASN A 176 3.41 5.83 -16.22
CA ASN A 176 3.64 5.64 -17.65
C ASN A 176 4.35 4.29 -17.89
N PRO A 177 3.70 3.15 -17.58
CA PRO A 177 4.34 1.83 -17.65
C PRO A 177 4.78 1.45 -19.08
N SER A 178 4.12 1.98 -20.09
CA SER A 178 4.46 1.71 -21.49
C SER A 178 5.63 2.55 -22.04
N ASN A 179 6.14 3.54 -21.30
CA ASN A 179 7.26 4.35 -21.74
C ASN A 179 8.56 3.54 -21.73
N LEU A 180 9.32 3.62 -22.84
CA LEU A 180 10.65 3.00 -22.96
C LEU A 180 11.71 3.88 -22.29
N TYR A 181 12.43 3.30 -21.34
CA TYR A 181 13.61 3.89 -20.72
C TYR A 181 14.84 3.41 -21.49
N GLU A 182 15.31 4.21 -22.46
CA GLU A 182 16.36 3.84 -23.42
C GLU A 182 17.65 3.37 -22.75
N GLU A 183 18.06 4.01 -21.63
CA GLU A 183 19.27 3.65 -20.88
C GLU A 183 19.22 2.24 -20.29
N LEU A 184 18.02 1.77 -19.94
CA LEU A 184 17.79 0.43 -19.38
C LEU A 184 17.35 -0.57 -20.45
N ASN A 185 16.92 -0.10 -21.61
CA ASN A 185 16.25 -0.86 -22.66
C ASN A 185 15.05 -1.68 -22.13
N LEU A 186 14.30 -1.08 -21.22
CA LEU A 186 13.11 -1.65 -20.58
C LEU A 186 11.94 -0.65 -20.65
N THR A 187 10.74 -1.16 -20.72
CA THR A 187 9.55 -0.35 -20.47
C THR A 187 9.43 -0.02 -18.97
N GLY A 188 8.61 0.98 -18.62
CA GLY A 188 8.33 1.31 -17.22
C GLY A 188 7.81 0.10 -16.45
N GLY A 189 6.86 -0.66 -17.02
CA GLY A 189 6.31 -1.87 -16.42
C GLY A 189 7.36 -2.95 -16.17
N GLU A 190 8.21 -3.23 -17.16
CA GLU A 190 9.34 -4.19 -17.01
C GLU A 190 10.32 -3.74 -15.93
N ALA A 191 10.65 -2.44 -15.87
CA ALA A 191 11.53 -1.90 -14.85
C ALA A 191 10.92 -2.01 -13.44
N LEU A 192 9.62 -1.77 -13.29
CA LEU A 192 8.91 -1.95 -12.01
C LEU A 192 8.91 -3.42 -11.55
N ARG A 193 8.65 -4.37 -12.46
CA ARG A 193 8.74 -5.81 -12.15
C ARG A 193 10.15 -6.22 -11.72
N LEU A 194 11.17 -5.72 -12.41
CA LEU A 194 12.56 -5.97 -12.01
C LEU A 194 12.85 -5.44 -10.61
N ILE A 195 12.42 -4.20 -10.30
CA ILE A 195 12.58 -3.59 -8.97
C ILE A 195 11.90 -4.43 -7.89
N ARG A 196 10.66 -4.87 -8.11
CA ARG A 196 9.94 -5.74 -7.18
C ARG A 196 10.66 -7.07 -6.97
N SER A 197 11.11 -7.71 -8.07
CA SER A 197 11.86 -8.97 -8.01
C SER A 197 13.17 -8.84 -7.24
N GLU A 198 13.98 -7.79 -7.50
CA GLU A 198 15.23 -7.54 -6.76
C GLU A 198 14.96 -7.22 -5.28
N SER A 199 13.91 -6.44 -5.00
CA SER A 199 13.47 -6.15 -3.64
C SER A 199 13.09 -7.42 -2.88
N ARG A 200 12.32 -8.31 -3.52
CA ARG A 200 11.92 -9.59 -2.95
C ARG A 200 13.11 -10.49 -2.65
N LYS A 201 14.06 -10.62 -3.59
CA LYS A 201 15.31 -11.40 -3.40
C LYS A 201 16.10 -10.87 -2.21
N PHE A 202 16.17 -9.55 -2.06
CA PHE A 202 16.86 -8.92 -0.95
C PHE A 202 16.20 -9.26 0.41
N ILE A 203 14.88 -9.13 0.52
CA ILE A 203 14.15 -9.50 1.75
C ILE A 203 14.26 -11.01 2.02
N ALA A 204 14.14 -11.84 0.97
CA ALA A 204 14.25 -13.29 1.08
C ALA A 204 15.65 -13.73 1.57
N ALA A 205 16.71 -13.04 1.16
CA ALA A 205 18.06 -13.31 1.64
C ALA A 205 18.22 -12.97 3.14
N ILE A 206 17.58 -11.91 3.61
CA ILE A 206 17.53 -11.58 5.05
C ILE A 206 16.72 -12.63 5.81
N ALA A 207 15.58 -13.04 5.26
CA ALA A 207 14.71 -14.05 5.86
C ALA A 207 15.38 -15.43 5.97
N ALA A 208 16.15 -15.83 4.94
CA ALA A 208 16.91 -17.09 4.93
C ALA A 208 17.92 -17.20 6.09
N GLU A 209 18.38 -16.06 6.61
CA GLU A 209 19.24 -15.97 7.79
C GLU A 209 18.47 -15.71 9.08
N ASN A 210 17.14 -15.94 9.07
CA ASN A 210 16.24 -15.74 10.21
C ASN A 210 16.38 -14.36 10.87
N PHE A 211 16.59 -13.30 10.07
CA PHE A 211 16.71 -11.91 10.52
C PHE A 211 17.75 -11.70 11.64
N THR A 212 18.83 -12.49 11.64
CA THR A 212 19.93 -12.35 12.59
C THR A 212 20.76 -11.08 12.28
N GLU A 213 21.58 -10.65 13.21
CA GLU A 213 22.49 -9.50 13.01
C GLU A 213 23.44 -9.67 11.81
N THR A 214 23.75 -10.92 11.43
CA THR A 214 24.59 -11.23 10.28
C THR A 214 23.84 -11.24 8.94
N ALA A 215 22.52 -11.23 8.97
CA ALA A 215 21.68 -11.31 7.77
C ALA A 215 21.92 -10.11 6.83
N ALA A 216 22.09 -8.89 7.37
CA ALA A 216 22.41 -7.72 6.57
C ALA A 216 23.74 -7.89 5.81
N ALA A 217 24.77 -8.46 6.44
CA ALA A 217 26.06 -8.69 5.80
C ALA A 217 25.98 -9.75 4.70
N LYS A 218 25.09 -10.74 4.81
CA LYS A 218 24.86 -11.72 3.74
C LYS A 218 24.02 -11.15 2.61
N ALA A 219 22.99 -10.39 2.90
CA ALA A 219 22.21 -9.69 1.88
C ALA A 219 23.10 -8.72 1.06
N ALA A 220 24.12 -8.13 1.70
CA ALA A 220 25.12 -7.30 1.03
C ALA A 220 25.95 -8.05 -0.03
N GLN A 221 26.02 -9.37 0.03
CA GLN A 221 26.78 -10.19 -0.93
C GLN A 221 25.97 -10.57 -2.18
N LEU A 222 24.69 -10.19 -2.23
CA LEU A 222 23.90 -10.40 -3.43
C LEU A 222 24.51 -9.63 -4.61
N PRO A 223 24.61 -10.24 -5.80
CA PRO A 223 25.13 -9.57 -6.98
C PRO A 223 24.40 -8.25 -7.27
N GLU A 224 23.10 -8.24 -7.05
CA GLU A 224 22.24 -7.07 -7.22
C GLU A 224 22.64 -5.92 -6.29
N VAL A 225 23.12 -6.22 -5.09
CA VAL A 225 23.60 -5.22 -4.12
C VAL A 225 25.04 -4.79 -4.45
N LEU A 226 25.94 -5.75 -4.72
CA LEU A 226 27.35 -5.48 -4.99
C LEU A 226 27.58 -4.62 -6.24
N ASN A 227 26.70 -4.75 -7.24
CA ASN A 227 26.77 -3.99 -8.49
C ASN A 227 26.20 -2.56 -8.36
N GLY A 228 25.64 -2.17 -7.20
CA GLY A 228 25.12 -0.83 -6.96
C GLY A 228 26.22 0.18 -6.59
N PRO A 229 25.94 1.51 -6.74
CA PRO A 229 26.84 2.55 -6.28
C PRO A 229 27.10 2.48 -4.77
N ALA A 230 28.31 2.81 -4.30
CA ALA A 230 28.69 2.69 -2.88
C ALA A 230 27.73 3.45 -1.94
N ALA A 231 27.35 4.69 -2.28
CA ALA A 231 26.41 5.47 -1.49
C ALA A 231 25.00 4.86 -1.42
N TRP A 232 24.59 4.15 -2.48
CA TRP A 232 23.34 3.40 -2.50
C TRP A 232 23.45 2.13 -1.65
N GLN A 233 24.59 1.44 -1.69
CA GLN A 233 24.83 0.26 -0.85
C GLN A 233 24.71 0.59 0.64
N GLU A 234 25.20 1.75 1.09
CA GLU A 234 25.04 2.20 2.47
C GLU A 234 23.56 2.37 2.84
N LYS A 235 22.74 2.93 1.93
CA LYS A 235 21.30 3.12 2.17
C LYS A 235 20.55 1.78 2.26
N ILE A 236 20.83 0.83 1.35
CA ILE A 236 20.15 -0.47 1.33
C ILE A 236 20.54 -1.30 2.56
N LEU A 237 21.79 -1.21 3.03
CA LEU A 237 22.23 -1.88 4.26
C LEU A 237 21.61 -1.24 5.51
N SER A 238 21.45 0.08 5.53
CA SER A 238 20.69 0.76 6.59
C SER A 238 19.24 0.30 6.62
N LEU A 239 18.63 0.06 5.44
CA LEU A 239 17.28 -0.50 5.35
C LEU A 239 17.24 -1.95 5.86
N ALA A 240 18.24 -2.78 5.55
CA ALA A 240 18.35 -4.14 6.10
C ALA A 240 18.39 -4.12 7.64
N ASP A 241 19.19 -3.23 8.21
CA ASP A 241 19.27 -3.04 9.66
C ASP A 241 17.92 -2.63 10.26
N TYR A 242 17.18 -1.74 9.59
CA TYR A 242 15.85 -1.33 10.02
C TYR A 242 14.85 -2.49 9.97
N ILE A 243 14.90 -3.31 8.92
CA ILE A 243 14.07 -4.52 8.82
C ILE A 243 14.34 -5.46 9.99
N ILE A 244 15.62 -5.74 10.27
CA ILE A 244 16.04 -6.70 11.30
C ILE A 244 15.73 -6.18 12.70
N LYS A 245 15.99 -4.90 12.98
CA LYS A 245 15.93 -4.34 14.34
C LYS A 245 14.55 -3.77 14.70
N GLU A 246 13.77 -3.33 13.72
CA GLU A 246 12.49 -2.67 13.97
C GLU A 246 11.29 -3.43 13.39
N ILE A 247 11.31 -3.79 12.10
CA ILE A 247 10.12 -4.38 11.45
C ILE A 247 9.90 -5.81 11.95
N TYR A 248 10.91 -6.67 11.82
CA TYR A 248 10.79 -8.09 12.17
C TYR A 248 10.36 -8.32 13.63
N PRO A 249 10.99 -7.70 14.64
CA PRO A 249 10.55 -7.89 16.03
C PRO A 249 9.12 -7.41 16.27
N ARG A 250 8.69 -6.35 15.60
CA ARG A 250 7.33 -5.82 15.73
C ARG A 250 6.29 -6.75 15.08
N LEU A 251 6.61 -7.35 13.94
CA LEU A 251 5.76 -8.36 13.32
C LEU A 251 5.67 -9.63 14.17
N MET A 252 6.78 -10.07 14.74
CA MET A 252 6.78 -11.22 15.66
C MET A 252 5.97 -10.93 16.94
N GLY A 253 5.85 -9.68 17.35
CA GLY A 253 4.98 -9.23 18.43
C GLY A 253 3.46 -9.40 18.17
N THR A 254 3.05 -9.86 16.99
CA THR A 254 1.65 -10.21 16.69
C THR A 254 1.10 -11.28 17.64
N THR A 255 1.97 -12.11 18.20
CA THR A 255 1.61 -13.10 19.23
C THR A 255 0.96 -12.47 20.47
N ASP A 256 1.23 -11.19 20.74
CA ASP A 256 0.61 -10.41 21.81
C ASP A 256 -0.91 -10.31 21.67
N GLU A 257 -1.47 -10.45 20.48
CA GLU A 257 -2.90 -10.41 20.26
C GLU A 257 -3.64 -11.46 21.08
N MET A 258 -3.13 -12.69 21.10
CA MET A 258 -3.71 -13.79 21.90
C MET A 258 -3.39 -13.61 23.39
N GLU A 259 -2.16 -13.25 23.73
CA GLU A 259 -1.75 -13.04 25.12
C GLU A 259 -2.57 -11.92 25.78
N HIS A 260 -2.69 -10.80 25.10
CA HIS A 260 -3.45 -9.65 25.60
C HIS A 260 -4.97 -9.88 25.59
N THR A 261 -5.49 -10.71 24.68
CA THR A 261 -6.89 -11.19 24.75
C THR A 261 -7.14 -11.96 26.03
N LEU A 262 -6.29 -12.93 26.35
CA LEU A 262 -6.39 -13.70 27.60
C LEU A 262 -6.17 -12.84 28.85
N ALA A 263 -5.25 -11.88 28.78
CA ALA A 263 -5.03 -10.91 29.84
C ALA A 263 -6.27 -10.06 30.09
N ALA A 264 -6.87 -9.52 29.04
CA ALA A 264 -8.07 -8.71 29.13
C ALA A 264 -9.29 -9.51 29.67
N LEU A 265 -9.48 -10.75 29.21
CA LEU A 265 -10.51 -11.67 29.76
C LEU A 265 -10.32 -11.94 31.23
N SER A 266 -9.09 -11.95 31.71
CA SER A 266 -8.76 -12.12 33.11
C SER A 266 -8.81 -10.81 33.93
N GLY A 267 -9.25 -9.70 33.32
CA GLY A 267 -9.26 -8.36 33.96
C GLY A 267 -7.87 -7.76 34.19
N ARG A 268 -6.84 -8.29 33.53
CA ARG A 268 -5.47 -7.77 33.62
C ARG A 268 -5.26 -6.60 32.64
N TYR A 269 -4.24 -5.82 32.91
CA TYR A 269 -3.86 -4.68 32.08
C TYR A 269 -3.39 -5.12 30.68
N VAL A 270 -3.85 -4.38 29.67
CA VAL A 270 -3.38 -4.48 28.29
C VAL A 270 -2.75 -3.16 27.90
N PRO A 271 -1.51 -3.16 27.37
CA PRO A 271 -0.82 -1.94 26.99
C PRO A 271 -1.60 -1.13 25.93
N PRO A 272 -1.68 0.20 26.06
CA PRO A 272 -2.30 1.03 25.03
C PRO A 272 -1.40 1.13 23.80
N GLY A 273 -2.00 1.39 22.65
CA GLY A 273 -1.27 1.64 21.40
C GLY A 273 -2.07 2.50 20.42
N PRO A 274 -1.42 3.09 19.44
CA PRO A 274 -2.10 3.79 18.38
C PRO A 274 -2.86 2.84 17.46
N SER A 275 -3.90 3.34 16.78
CA SER A 275 -4.55 2.69 15.65
C SER A 275 -4.09 3.34 14.34
N GLY A 276 -4.15 2.60 13.27
CA GLY A 276 -3.78 3.07 11.93
C GLY A 276 -3.39 1.93 11.02
N SER A 277 -2.92 2.25 9.82
CA SER A 277 -2.44 1.27 8.85
C SER A 277 -0.92 1.20 8.86
N PRO A 278 -0.32 0.08 9.31
CA PRO A 278 1.13 -0.08 9.26
C PRO A 278 1.70 0.05 7.84
N SER A 279 0.98 -0.45 6.84
CA SER A 279 1.37 -0.40 5.43
C SER A 279 1.28 0.99 4.78
N ALA A 280 0.70 1.96 5.48
CA ALA A 280 0.65 3.36 5.03
C ALA A 280 1.82 4.21 5.59
N GLY A 281 3.00 3.63 5.78
CA GLY A 281 4.16 4.29 6.36
C GLY A 281 4.12 4.39 7.88
N GLY A 282 3.38 3.50 8.54
CA GLY A 282 3.15 3.50 9.98
C GLY A 282 3.68 2.24 10.69
N VAL A 283 4.90 1.80 10.40
CA VAL A 283 5.54 0.64 11.08
C VAL A 283 5.58 0.80 12.60
N ASP A 284 5.64 2.01 13.12
CA ASP A 284 5.59 2.32 14.55
C ASP A 284 4.23 1.99 15.21
N LEU A 285 3.19 1.78 14.42
CA LEU A 285 1.89 1.28 14.88
C LEU A 285 1.96 -0.18 15.34
N LEU A 286 2.95 -0.95 14.89
CA LEU A 286 3.22 -2.31 15.32
C LEU A 286 3.96 -2.35 16.69
N PRO A 287 3.85 -3.44 17.46
CA PRO A 287 3.05 -4.64 17.23
C PRO A 287 1.54 -4.38 17.40
N SER A 288 0.73 -5.29 16.85
CA SER A 288 -0.70 -5.41 17.14
C SER A 288 -0.96 -5.91 18.58
N GLY A 289 -2.18 -6.30 18.91
CA GLY A 289 -2.53 -6.83 20.24
C GLY A 289 -2.73 -5.77 21.30
N ARG A 290 -2.59 -4.49 21.00
CA ARG A 290 -2.68 -3.40 21.96
C ARG A 290 -4.12 -2.94 22.17
N ASN A 291 -4.40 -2.37 23.36
CA ASN A 291 -5.65 -1.66 23.62
C ASN A 291 -5.61 -0.30 22.89
N PHE A 292 -5.93 -0.33 21.60
CA PHE A 292 -5.73 0.81 20.74
C PHE A 292 -6.67 1.98 21.05
N TYR A 293 -6.23 3.17 20.71
CA TYR A 293 -6.97 4.42 20.80
C TYR A 293 -7.05 5.10 19.44
N GLY A 294 -8.11 5.85 19.21
CA GLY A 294 -8.27 6.67 18.02
C GLY A 294 -7.35 7.90 18.05
N VAL A 295 -7.23 8.54 16.91
CA VAL A 295 -6.46 9.78 16.76
C VAL A 295 -7.18 10.97 17.42
N ASP A 296 -6.44 11.87 18.06
CA ASP A 296 -6.96 13.19 18.44
C ASP A 296 -7.32 13.97 17.16
N PRO A 297 -8.59 14.36 16.94
CA PRO A 297 -8.96 15.12 15.74
C PRO A 297 -8.16 16.40 15.53
N ARG A 298 -7.61 16.98 16.62
CA ARG A 298 -6.72 18.14 16.53
C ARG A 298 -5.31 17.81 16.03
N ALA A 299 -4.96 16.54 15.95
CA ALA A 299 -3.73 16.11 15.32
C ALA A 299 -3.87 15.92 13.79
N LEU A 300 -5.08 16.17 13.25
CA LEU A 300 -5.37 16.05 11.82
C LEU A 300 -5.59 17.43 11.17
N PRO A 301 -5.05 17.63 9.96
CA PRO A 301 -4.06 16.78 9.31
C PRO A 301 -2.69 16.88 9.98
N SER A 302 -1.93 15.79 9.95
CA SER A 302 -0.50 15.84 10.28
C SER A 302 0.29 16.61 9.21
N GLN A 303 1.54 16.95 9.48
CA GLN A 303 2.40 17.58 8.47
C GLN A 303 2.63 16.67 7.26
N ALA A 304 2.79 15.36 7.49
CA ALA A 304 2.90 14.38 6.40
C ALA A 304 1.60 14.25 5.61
N GLY A 305 0.46 14.17 6.31
CA GLY A 305 -0.87 14.19 5.69
C GLY A 305 -1.12 15.45 4.87
N TRP A 306 -0.60 16.61 5.32
CA TRP A 306 -0.67 17.87 4.58
C TRP A 306 0.06 17.79 3.25
N ILE A 307 1.31 17.28 3.24
CA ILE A 307 2.11 17.13 2.01
C ILE A 307 1.42 16.20 1.01
N ALA A 308 0.89 15.09 1.50
CA ALA A 308 0.14 14.14 0.66
C ALA A 308 -1.15 14.77 0.09
N GLY A 309 -1.94 15.44 0.93
CA GLY A 309 -3.18 16.09 0.52
C GLY A 309 -2.96 17.22 -0.50
N MET A 310 -1.90 18.01 -0.39
CA MET A 310 -1.55 18.99 -1.42
C MET A 310 -1.30 18.33 -2.77
N LYS A 311 -0.51 17.24 -2.82
CA LYS A 311 -0.23 16.49 -4.04
C LYS A 311 -1.51 15.91 -4.68
N LEU A 312 -2.44 15.43 -3.86
CA LEU A 312 -3.73 14.92 -4.37
C LEU A 312 -4.57 16.03 -4.97
N GLY A 313 -4.69 17.16 -4.27
CA GLY A 313 -5.45 18.31 -4.77
C GLY A 313 -4.87 18.84 -6.09
N ASP A 314 -3.55 18.91 -6.22
CA ASP A 314 -2.92 19.31 -7.47
C ASP A 314 -3.22 18.31 -8.60
N ARG A 315 -3.04 17.01 -8.36
CA ARG A 315 -3.35 15.95 -9.36
C ARG A 315 -4.81 15.99 -9.80
N MET A 316 -5.75 16.18 -8.87
CA MET A 316 -7.18 16.26 -9.18
C MET A 316 -7.48 17.47 -10.06
N ILE A 317 -6.91 18.64 -9.76
CA ILE A 317 -7.07 19.85 -10.55
C ILE A 317 -6.44 19.68 -11.93
N GLU A 318 -5.21 19.16 -12.01
CA GLU A 318 -4.50 18.89 -13.26
C GLU A 318 -5.32 17.96 -14.17
N ARG A 319 -5.87 16.89 -13.59
CA ARG A 319 -6.74 15.96 -14.31
C ARG A 319 -7.98 16.66 -14.85
N TYR A 320 -8.68 17.43 -14.01
CA TYR A 320 -9.88 18.15 -14.42
C TYR A 320 -9.57 19.18 -15.53
N ILE A 321 -8.45 19.91 -15.42
CA ILE A 321 -8.03 20.86 -16.47
C ILE A 321 -7.70 20.13 -17.78
N SER A 322 -7.07 18.96 -17.70
CA SER A 322 -6.80 18.13 -18.88
C SER A 322 -8.07 17.68 -19.59
N ASP A 323 -9.09 17.31 -18.81
CA ASP A 323 -10.35 16.79 -19.34
C ASP A 323 -11.30 17.92 -19.83
N GLU A 324 -11.38 19.04 -19.10
CA GLU A 324 -12.38 20.10 -19.31
C GLU A 324 -11.79 21.43 -19.82
N GLY A 325 -10.48 21.58 -19.88
CA GLY A 325 -9.78 22.78 -20.34
C GLY A 325 -9.90 24.01 -19.45
N LYS A 326 -10.45 23.87 -18.24
CA LYS A 326 -10.65 24.97 -17.27
C LYS A 326 -10.56 24.47 -15.82
N TYR A 327 -10.42 25.40 -14.88
CA TYR A 327 -10.50 25.07 -13.46
C TYR A 327 -11.92 24.66 -13.05
N PRO A 328 -12.09 23.70 -12.10
CA PRO A 328 -13.39 23.39 -11.54
C PRO A 328 -13.94 24.59 -10.74
N GLU A 329 -15.23 24.86 -10.87
CA GLU A 329 -15.92 25.91 -10.11
C GLU A 329 -16.32 25.43 -8.70
N ASN A 330 -16.62 24.13 -8.58
CA ASN A 330 -17.04 23.48 -7.36
C ASN A 330 -16.50 22.04 -7.33
N ILE A 331 -16.10 21.58 -6.15
CA ILE A 331 -15.67 20.22 -5.91
C ILE A 331 -16.50 19.63 -4.76
N GLY A 332 -17.14 18.49 -4.99
CA GLY A 332 -17.80 17.71 -3.96
C GLY A 332 -16.83 16.68 -3.37
N MET A 333 -16.55 16.78 -2.07
CA MET A 333 -15.69 15.82 -1.37
C MET A 333 -16.47 15.02 -0.34
N VAL A 334 -16.23 13.70 -0.29
CA VAL A 334 -16.78 12.82 0.74
C VAL A 334 -15.65 12.44 1.70
N LEU A 335 -15.69 13.00 2.90
CA LEU A 335 -14.67 12.76 3.93
C LEU A 335 -15.09 11.62 4.86
N TRP A 336 -14.40 10.49 4.75
CA TRP A 336 -14.60 9.35 5.64
C TRP A 336 -13.65 9.41 6.84
N SER A 337 -14.15 9.17 8.05
CA SER A 337 -13.31 9.21 9.25
C SER A 337 -12.22 8.13 9.26
N GLY A 338 -12.55 6.90 8.85
CA GLY A 338 -11.61 5.79 8.81
C GLY A 338 -10.39 6.06 7.91
N PRO A 339 -10.56 6.36 6.62
CA PRO A 339 -9.47 6.75 5.73
C PRO A 339 -8.64 7.93 6.28
N ASN A 340 -9.28 8.99 6.77
CA ASN A 340 -8.57 10.14 7.33
C ASN A 340 -7.73 9.81 8.57
N MET A 341 -8.21 8.90 9.43
CA MET A 341 -7.42 8.44 10.57
C MET A 341 -6.20 7.63 10.13
N ARG A 342 -6.34 6.78 9.12
CA ARG A 342 -5.23 5.94 8.58
C ARG A 342 -4.17 6.75 7.85
N SER A 343 -4.60 7.76 7.09
CA SER A 343 -3.73 8.62 6.29
C SER A 343 -3.26 9.86 7.05
N SER A 344 -3.51 9.95 8.36
CA SER A 344 -3.18 11.11 9.18
C SER A 344 -3.82 12.42 8.66
N GLY A 345 -5.03 12.31 8.10
CA GLY A 345 -5.83 13.45 7.67
C GLY A 345 -5.55 13.93 6.25
N GLN A 346 -5.13 13.04 5.35
CA GLN A 346 -4.80 13.36 3.96
C GLN A 346 -5.96 14.02 3.21
N ASP A 347 -7.19 13.48 3.30
CA ASP A 347 -8.36 14.04 2.62
C ASP A 347 -8.79 15.39 3.25
N ILE A 348 -8.61 15.54 4.57
CA ILE A 348 -8.82 16.83 5.26
C ILE A 348 -7.80 17.87 4.75
N ALA A 349 -6.56 17.46 4.56
CA ALA A 349 -5.50 18.30 4.02
C ALA A 349 -5.81 18.73 2.59
N GLU A 350 -6.22 17.79 1.74
CA GLU A 350 -6.66 18.06 0.38
C GLU A 350 -7.80 19.08 0.34
N PHE A 351 -8.84 18.87 1.15
CA PHE A 351 -9.96 19.80 1.28
C PHE A 351 -9.50 21.22 1.67
N LEU A 352 -8.65 21.34 2.69
CA LEU A 352 -8.13 22.63 3.14
C LEU A 352 -7.26 23.29 2.05
N TYR A 353 -6.44 22.50 1.39
CA TYR A 353 -5.59 23.00 0.30
C TYR A 353 -6.40 23.53 -0.88
N LEU A 354 -7.47 22.82 -1.28
CA LEU A 354 -8.38 23.26 -2.36
C LEU A 354 -9.04 24.59 -2.01
N LEU A 355 -9.46 24.78 -0.75
CA LEU A 355 -9.96 26.06 -0.25
C LEU A 355 -8.89 27.17 -0.21
N GLY A 356 -7.60 26.82 -0.36
CA GLY A 356 -6.49 27.75 -0.28
C GLY A 356 -6.16 28.19 1.14
N VAL A 357 -6.32 27.29 2.13
CA VAL A 357 -5.92 27.49 3.52
C VAL A 357 -4.95 26.39 3.94
N LYS A 358 -4.05 26.71 4.86
CA LYS A 358 -3.08 25.76 5.44
C LYS A 358 -3.25 25.66 6.95
N PRO A 359 -3.01 24.46 7.54
CA PRO A 359 -3.00 24.30 8.98
C PRO A 359 -1.80 24.99 9.64
N VAL A 360 -2.03 25.46 10.87
CA VAL A 360 -0.97 25.93 11.76
C VAL A 360 -0.80 24.92 12.88
N TRP A 361 0.40 24.32 12.98
CA TRP A 361 0.70 23.33 14.01
C TRP A 361 1.41 23.97 15.19
N GLN A 362 1.02 23.57 16.39
CA GLN A 362 1.69 23.93 17.62
C GLN A 362 3.05 23.22 17.71
N LYS A 363 4.12 23.97 17.98
CA LYS A 363 5.43 23.38 18.23
C LYS A 363 5.37 22.39 19.40
N GLY A 364 5.96 21.22 19.21
CA GLY A 364 6.06 20.17 20.24
C GLY A 364 4.86 19.23 20.33
N SER A 365 3.61 19.72 20.26
CA SER A 365 2.43 18.84 20.31
C SER A 365 1.92 18.36 18.95
N LEU A 366 2.36 19.00 17.87
CA LEU A 366 1.93 18.79 16.49
C LEU A 366 0.40 18.91 16.26
N ARG A 367 -0.32 19.51 17.21
CA ARG A 367 -1.75 19.77 17.09
C ARG A 367 -2.02 20.96 16.19
N VAL A 368 -3.06 20.88 15.39
CA VAL A 368 -3.56 22.03 14.62
C VAL A 368 -4.23 23.00 15.56
N THR A 369 -3.74 24.22 15.59
CA THR A 369 -4.25 25.31 16.46
C THR A 369 -4.95 26.42 15.71
N GLY A 370 -4.85 26.42 14.37
CA GLY A 370 -5.47 27.42 13.53
C GLY A 370 -5.31 27.10 12.04
N LEU A 371 -5.88 27.97 11.23
CA LEU A 371 -5.77 27.93 9.78
C LEU A 371 -5.26 29.29 9.28
N GLU A 372 -4.39 29.28 8.30
CA GLU A 372 -3.89 30.47 7.60
C GLU A 372 -4.32 30.43 6.13
N VAL A 373 -4.70 31.58 5.61
CA VAL A 373 -5.02 31.73 4.19
C VAL A 373 -3.72 31.74 3.38
N ILE A 374 -3.61 30.84 2.40
CA ILE A 374 -2.48 30.82 1.46
C ILE A 374 -2.65 31.97 0.47
N PRO A 375 -1.69 32.91 0.36
CA PRO A 375 -1.76 34.00 -0.62
C PRO A 375 -1.88 33.46 -2.04
N LEU A 376 -2.64 34.15 -2.91
CA LEU A 376 -2.85 33.67 -4.29
C LEU A 376 -1.56 33.53 -5.10
N HIS A 377 -0.56 34.38 -4.82
CA HIS A 377 0.73 34.30 -5.50
C HIS A 377 1.55 33.07 -5.09
N GLU A 378 1.31 32.50 -3.90
CA GLU A 378 1.88 31.22 -3.45
C GLU A 378 1.06 30.04 -3.95
N LEU A 379 -0.28 30.17 -3.91
CA LEU A 379 -1.20 29.10 -4.35
C LEU A 379 -1.13 28.83 -5.86
N LYS A 380 -0.82 29.88 -6.64
CA LYS A 380 -0.68 29.84 -8.12
C LYS A 380 -1.90 29.31 -8.89
N ARG A 381 -3.06 29.31 -8.29
CA ARG A 381 -4.34 28.88 -8.83
C ARG A 381 -5.51 29.57 -8.13
N PRO A 382 -6.72 29.57 -8.67
CA PRO A 382 -7.91 30.01 -7.94
C PRO A 382 -8.18 29.14 -6.71
N ARG A 383 -8.89 29.68 -5.74
CA ARG A 383 -9.51 28.89 -4.65
C ARG A 383 -10.78 28.25 -5.21
N ILE A 384 -11.01 27.03 -4.81
CA ILE A 384 -12.14 26.22 -5.32
C ILE A 384 -12.99 25.82 -4.14
#